data_2c19fbae7aed3bb0cb1cd02e07d3d04e
#
_entry.id   2c19fbae7aed3bb0cb1cd02e07d3d04e
#
_cell.length_a   1.000
_cell.length_b   1.000
_cell.length_c   1.000
_cell.angle_alpha   90.00
_cell.angle_beta   90.00
_cell.angle_gamma   90.00
#
_symmetry.space_group_name_H-M   'P 1'
#
loop_
_entity.id
_entity.type
_entity.pdbx_description
1 polymer ?
#
loop_
_entity_poly.entity_id
_entity_poly.type
_entity_poly.pdbx_seq_one_letter_code
_entity_poly.pdbx_strand_id
1 'polypeptide(L)'
;MFIWSGDILLLYALLGMLLPLFRHVSDRVLLGTSAVLLLLPIPIDWLAGTFGVSLSAPAVRMQQHYCNLYGITEYNFGIWLRNAESYGEVFQVLIQGAWVRLQEFIDSNRYFKVLGLFLLGFYIGRKQIYANLEANRMLLKKR
;
A
#
# COMPACT_ATOMS: atom_id res chain seq x y z
N MET A 1 18.15 -3.96 0.71
CA MET A 1 17.26 -3.29 -0.23
C MET A 1 15.77 -3.47 0.11
N PHE A 2 15.37 -4.61 0.67
CA PHE A 2 13.96 -4.90 1.02
C PHE A 2 13.39 -4.16 2.24
N ILE A 3 14.21 -3.44 3.00
CA ILE A 3 13.82 -2.84 4.29
C ILE A 3 14.04 -1.31 4.29
N TRP A 4 14.17 -0.72 3.11
CA TRP A 4 14.26 0.74 2.99
C TRP A 4 12.90 1.37 3.24
N SER A 5 12.82 2.33 4.15
CA SER A 5 11.58 3.04 4.50
C SER A 5 10.90 3.78 3.33
N GLY A 6 11.57 3.91 2.19
CA GLY A 6 11.04 4.47 0.93
C GLY A 6 10.55 3.43 -0.09
N ASP A 7 10.64 2.13 0.20
CA ASP A 7 10.35 1.10 -0.80
C ASP A 7 8.86 0.81 -0.93
N ILE A 8 8.27 1.38 -1.98
CA ILE A 8 6.88 1.15 -2.39
C ILE A 8 6.76 -0.22 -3.11
N LEU A 9 7.88 -0.73 -3.67
CA LEU A 9 7.88 -1.95 -4.46
C LEU A 9 7.48 -3.18 -3.66
N LEU A 10 7.81 -3.23 -2.37
CA LEU A 10 7.43 -4.35 -1.49
C LEU A 10 5.90 -4.49 -1.41
N LEU A 11 5.18 -3.38 -1.22
CA LEU A 11 3.72 -3.39 -1.19
C LEU A 11 3.14 -3.88 -2.52
N TYR A 12 3.65 -3.36 -3.64
CA TYR A 12 3.19 -3.76 -4.97
C TYR A 12 3.53 -5.22 -5.28
N ALA A 13 4.69 -5.71 -4.87
CA ALA A 13 5.07 -7.11 -5.04
C ALA A 13 4.15 -8.04 -4.25
N LEU A 14 3.90 -7.74 -2.97
CA LEU A 14 3.01 -8.55 -2.12
C LEU A 14 1.58 -8.57 -2.65
N LEU A 15 1.03 -7.40 -3.01
CA LEU A 15 -0.31 -7.31 -3.58
C LEU A 15 -0.38 -7.93 -4.98
N GLY A 16 0.69 -7.81 -5.78
CA GLY A 16 0.81 -8.46 -7.08
C GLY A 16 0.77 -9.99 -7.00
N MET A 17 1.37 -10.57 -5.94
CA MET A 17 1.30 -12.01 -5.68
C MET A 17 -0.12 -12.51 -5.40
N LEU A 18 -1.04 -11.66 -5.02
CA LEU A 18 -2.45 -12.02 -4.84
C LEU A 18 -3.23 -12.12 -6.16
N LEU A 19 -2.74 -11.48 -7.25
CA LEU A 19 -3.44 -11.48 -8.53
C LEU A 19 -3.74 -12.87 -9.12
N PRO A 20 -2.83 -13.86 -9.05
CA PRO A 20 -3.11 -15.21 -9.54
C PRO A 20 -4.32 -15.88 -8.88
N LEU A 21 -4.64 -15.53 -7.63
CA LEU A 21 -5.83 -16.05 -6.94
C LEU A 21 -7.13 -15.64 -7.64
N PHE A 22 -7.12 -14.49 -8.31
CA PHE A 22 -8.27 -13.95 -9.04
C PHE A 22 -8.37 -14.46 -10.48
N ARG A 23 -7.47 -15.35 -10.91
CA ARG A 23 -7.44 -15.89 -12.28
C ARG A 23 -8.75 -16.59 -12.68
N HIS A 24 -9.35 -17.31 -11.74
CA HIS A 24 -10.58 -18.09 -11.98
C HIS A 24 -11.86 -17.33 -11.61
N VAL A 25 -11.74 -16.12 -11.10
CA VAL A 25 -12.89 -15.29 -10.71
C VAL A 25 -13.58 -14.74 -11.96
N SER A 26 -14.93 -14.68 -11.93
CA SER A 26 -15.71 -14.13 -13.02
C SER A 26 -15.45 -12.63 -13.21
N ASP A 27 -15.56 -12.14 -14.45
CA ASP A 27 -15.30 -10.75 -14.80
C ASP A 27 -16.15 -9.74 -14.03
N ARG A 28 -17.42 -10.11 -13.76
CA ARG A 28 -18.35 -9.24 -13.00
C ARG A 28 -17.92 -9.10 -11.54
N VAL A 29 -17.52 -10.20 -10.92
CA VAL A 29 -17.03 -10.20 -9.54
C VAL A 29 -15.70 -9.44 -9.46
N LEU A 30 -14.80 -9.65 -10.41
CA LEU A 30 -13.51 -8.97 -10.48
C LEU A 30 -13.70 -7.44 -10.54
N LEU A 31 -14.56 -6.97 -11.43
CA LEU A 31 -14.86 -5.55 -11.58
C LEU A 31 -15.58 -4.98 -10.34
N GLY A 32 -16.55 -5.72 -9.79
CA GLY A 32 -17.26 -5.34 -8.58
C GLY A 32 -16.32 -5.24 -7.38
N THR A 33 -15.45 -6.23 -7.18
CA THR A 33 -14.44 -6.22 -6.10
C THR A 33 -13.46 -5.05 -6.26
N SER A 34 -13.01 -4.78 -7.49
CA SER A 34 -12.15 -3.63 -7.78
C SER A 34 -12.84 -2.31 -7.40
N ALA A 35 -14.10 -2.12 -7.82
CA ALA A 35 -14.86 -0.91 -7.51
C ALA A 35 -15.10 -0.75 -6.00
N VAL A 36 -15.46 -1.83 -5.30
CA VAL A 36 -15.64 -1.83 -3.85
C VAL A 36 -14.33 -1.45 -3.15
N LEU A 37 -13.21 -2.05 -3.53
CA LEU A 37 -11.89 -1.76 -2.93
C LEU A 37 -11.45 -0.31 -3.16
N LEU A 38 -11.76 0.27 -4.31
CA LEU A 38 -11.44 1.67 -4.61
C LEU A 38 -12.29 2.66 -3.81
N LEU A 39 -13.55 2.31 -3.53
CA LEU A 39 -14.48 3.16 -2.78
C LEU A 39 -14.40 2.95 -1.27
N LEU A 40 -13.93 1.79 -0.81
CA LEU A 40 -13.87 1.38 0.60
C LEU A 40 -13.06 2.32 1.51
N PRO A 41 -11.99 3.00 1.08
CA PRO A 41 -11.32 4.00 1.89
C PRO A 41 -12.22 5.14 2.36
N ILE A 42 -13.19 5.56 1.55
CA ILE A 42 -14.07 6.70 1.85
C ILE A 42 -14.88 6.46 3.14
N PRO A 43 -15.66 5.37 3.27
CA PRO A 43 -16.39 5.10 4.52
C PRO A 43 -15.47 4.78 5.69
N ILE A 44 -14.30 4.16 5.46
CA ILE A 44 -13.32 3.90 6.53
C ILE A 44 -12.82 5.22 7.11
N ASP A 45 -12.37 6.16 6.26
CA ASP A 45 -11.85 7.46 6.69
C ASP A 45 -12.95 8.28 7.39
N TRP A 46 -14.19 8.20 6.90
CA TRP A 46 -15.32 8.86 7.53
C TRP A 46 -15.64 8.29 8.91
N LEU A 47 -15.68 6.96 9.05
CA LEU A 47 -15.91 6.29 10.34
C LEU A 47 -14.76 6.55 11.32
N ALA A 48 -13.52 6.48 10.87
CA ALA A 48 -12.35 6.76 11.70
C ALA A 48 -12.39 8.20 12.24
N GLY A 49 -12.79 9.16 11.39
CA GLY A 49 -12.94 10.56 11.79
C GLY A 49 -14.09 10.80 12.77
N THR A 50 -15.23 10.10 12.63
CA THR A 50 -16.39 10.27 13.52
C THR A 50 -16.21 9.60 14.87
N PHE A 51 -15.60 8.42 14.90
CA PHE A 51 -15.39 7.64 16.15
C PHE A 51 -14.04 7.90 16.81
N GLY A 52 -13.15 8.67 16.18
CA GLY A 52 -11.80 8.94 16.68
C GLY A 52 -10.93 7.68 16.80
N VAL A 53 -11.26 6.61 16.05
CA VAL A 53 -10.54 5.35 16.07
C VAL A 53 -9.44 5.37 15.02
N SER A 54 -8.19 5.29 15.46
CA SER A 54 -7.03 5.14 14.57
C SER A 54 -6.72 3.67 14.37
N LEU A 55 -6.86 3.18 13.14
CA LEU A 55 -6.50 1.81 12.76
C LEU A 55 -4.98 1.59 12.84
N SER A 56 -4.19 2.65 12.72
CA SER A 56 -2.73 2.64 12.84
C SER A 56 -2.23 2.67 14.29
N ALA A 57 -3.12 2.82 15.29
CA ALA A 57 -2.73 2.94 16.69
C ALA A 57 -1.73 1.87 17.18
N PRO A 58 -1.83 0.57 16.79
CA PRO A 58 -0.83 -0.42 17.16
C PRO A 58 0.55 -0.13 16.55
N ALA A 59 0.59 0.29 15.28
CA ALA A 59 1.84 0.64 14.59
C ALA A 59 2.50 1.88 15.21
N VAL A 60 1.70 2.90 15.55
CA VAL A 60 2.15 4.12 16.25
C VAL A 60 2.75 3.78 17.60
N ARG A 61 2.11 2.90 18.40
CA ARG A 61 2.65 2.45 19.69
C ARG A 61 3.98 1.76 19.55
N MET A 62 4.12 0.87 18.55
CA MET A 62 5.39 0.20 18.28
C MET A 62 6.46 1.17 17.81
N GLN A 63 6.13 2.10 16.92
CA GLN A 63 7.04 3.17 16.51
C GLN A 63 7.53 3.97 17.71
N GLN A 64 6.62 4.44 18.58
CA GLN A 64 6.97 5.18 19.79
C GLN A 64 7.84 4.35 20.75
N HIS A 65 7.56 3.07 20.90
CA HIS A 65 8.38 2.17 21.71
C HIS A 65 9.83 2.12 21.20
N TYR A 66 10.02 1.93 19.90
CA TYR A 66 11.36 1.92 19.30
C TYR A 66 12.03 3.29 19.29
N CYS A 67 11.27 4.37 19.10
CA CYS A 67 11.78 5.74 19.28
C CYS A 67 12.35 5.95 20.67
N ASN A 68 11.62 5.53 21.70
CA ASN A 68 12.06 5.68 23.10
C ASN A 68 13.24 4.76 23.43
N LEU A 69 13.28 3.57 22.83
CA LEU A 69 14.33 2.58 23.08
C LEU A 69 15.68 2.99 22.48
N TYR A 70 15.66 3.52 21.25
CA TYR A 70 16.87 3.82 20.49
C TYR A 70 17.14 5.32 20.34
N GLY A 71 16.24 6.20 20.77
CA GLY A 71 16.38 7.65 20.63
C GLY A 71 16.34 8.16 19.19
N ILE A 72 15.81 7.32 18.25
CA ILE A 72 15.74 7.64 16.84
C ILE A 72 14.38 8.28 16.55
N THR A 73 14.38 9.50 16.01
CA THR A 73 13.18 10.27 15.66
C THR A 73 13.16 10.58 14.16
N GLU A 74 12.03 11.04 13.63
CA GLU A 74 11.92 11.48 12.24
C GLU A 74 12.89 12.62 11.89
N TYR A 75 13.25 13.43 12.88
CA TYR A 75 14.16 14.57 12.68
C TYR A 75 15.63 14.18 12.73
N ASN A 76 16.00 13.13 13.46
CA ASN A 76 17.40 12.76 13.65
C ASN A 76 17.81 11.46 12.93
N PHE A 77 16.85 10.72 12.32
CA PHE A 77 17.15 9.43 11.71
C PHE A 77 18.24 9.51 10.63
N GLY A 78 18.26 10.59 9.83
CA GLY A 78 19.26 10.79 8.79
C GLY A 78 20.66 11.03 9.35
N ILE A 79 20.76 11.78 10.46
CA ILE A 79 22.03 12.03 11.17
C ILE A 79 22.47 10.73 11.85
N TRP A 80 21.53 10.03 12.45
CA TRP A 80 21.78 8.75 13.11
C TRP A 80 22.30 7.70 12.13
N LEU A 81 21.65 7.58 10.95
CA LEU A 81 22.07 6.67 9.88
C LEU A 81 23.46 7.02 9.33
N ARG A 82 23.76 8.33 9.20
CA ARG A 82 25.08 8.80 8.73
C ARG A 82 26.20 8.48 9.73
N ASN A 83 25.91 8.51 11.02
CA ASN A 83 26.85 8.27 12.09
C ASN A 83 26.92 6.80 12.54
N ALA A 84 26.08 5.93 11.96
CA ALA A 84 26.05 4.52 12.29
C ALA A 84 27.38 3.85 11.90
N GLU A 85 28.05 3.25 12.89
CA GLU A 85 29.34 2.57 12.71
C GLU A 85 29.17 1.06 12.53
N SER A 86 28.00 0.52 12.86
CA SER A 86 27.73 -0.92 12.80
C SER A 86 26.45 -1.25 12.01
N TYR A 87 26.42 -2.44 11.41
CA TYR A 87 25.21 -2.96 10.75
C TYR A 87 24.02 -3.10 11.73
N GLY A 88 24.28 -3.36 13.00
CA GLY A 88 23.25 -3.44 14.03
C GLY A 88 22.51 -2.11 14.22
N GLU A 89 23.23 -1.01 14.22
CA GLU A 89 22.66 0.34 14.32
C GLU A 89 21.83 0.68 13.08
N VAL A 90 22.35 0.39 11.90
CA VAL A 90 21.58 0.55 10.65
C VAL A 90 20.28 -0.26 10.69
N PHE A 91 20.34 -1.49 11.23
CA PHE A 91 19.17 -2.37 11.34
C PHE A 91 18.11 -1.80 12.29
N GLN A 92 18.50 -1.14 13.39
CA GLN A 92 17.58 -0.45 14.30
C GLN A 92 16.80 0.67 13.59
N VAL A 93 17.49 1.47 12.78
CA VAL A 93 16.84 2.52 11.96
C VAL A 93 15.85 1.90 10.96
N LEU A 94 16.21 0.77 10.35
CA LEU A 94 15.35 0.08 9.39
C LEU A 94 14.09 -0.50 10.03
N ILE A 95 14.19 -1.08 11.24
CA ILE A 95 13.03 -1.58 11.99
C ILE A 95 12.06 -0.44 12.29
N GLN A 96 12.57 0.68 12.79
CA GLN A 96 11.75 1.85 13.07
C GLN A 96 11.08 2.39 11.80
N GLY A 97 11.85 2.52 10.70
CA GLY A 97 11.34 2.92 9.41
C GLY A 97 10.23 2.00 8.88
N ALA A 98 10.32 0.69 9.14
CA ALA A 98 9.28 -0.27 8.78
C ALA A 98 7.95 -0.01 9.51
N TRP A 99 7.99 0.34 10.80
CA TRP A 99 6.79 0.70 11.57
C TRP A 99 6.15 2.00 11.09
N VAL A 100 6.99 3.03 10.77
CA VAL A 100 6.50 4.27 10.16
C VAL A 100 5.78 3.99 8.84
N ARG A 101 6.36 3.13 8.00
CA ARG A 101 5.73 2.74 6.72
C ARG A 101 4.45 1.95 6.90
N LEU A 102 4.41 1.05 7.85
CA LEU A 102 3.19 0.31 8.17
C LEU A 102 2.07 1.27 8.60
N GLN A 103 2.39 2.23 9.45
CA GLN A 103 1.46 3.30 9.85
C GLN A 103 0.96 4.07 8.62
N GLU A 104 1.85 4.57 7.77
CA GLU A 104 1.48 5.32 6.56
C GLU A 104 0.62 4.51 5.60
N PHE A 105 0.89 3.21 5.44
CA PHE A 105 0.08 2.34 4.60
C PHE A 105 -1.34 2.16 5.15
N ILE A 106 -1.46 2.01 6.46
CA ILE A 106 -2.75 1.89 7.13
C ILE A 106 -3.51 3.21 7.03
N ASP A 107 -2.90 4.33 7.42
CA ASP A 107 -3.55 5.65 7.45
C ASP A 107 -3.95 6.17 6.06
N SER A 108 -3.15 5.86 5.03
CA SER A 108 -3.46 6.24 3.66
C SER A 108 -4.41 5.28 2.93
N ASN A 109 -4.77 4.15 3.54
CA ASN A 109 -5.56 3.06 2.93
C ASN A 109 -5.00 2.61 1.56
N ARG A 110 -3.66 2.72 1.37
CA ARG A 110 -3.00 2.46 0.08
C ARG A 110 -3.19 1.04 -0.42
N TYR A 111 -3.19 0.07 0.48
CA TYR A 111 -3.35 -1.34 0.13
C TYR A 111 -4.69 -1.62 -0.57
N PHE A 112 -5.78 -0.99 -0.16
CA PHE A 112 -7.07 -1.12 -0.84
C PHE A 112 -7.03 -0.48 -2.22
N LYS A 113 -6.50 0.74 -2.32
CA LYS A 113 -6.39 1.48 -3.60
C LYS A 113 -5.53 0.73 -4.61
N VAL A 114 -4.36 0.25 -4.18
CA VAL A 114 -3.42 -0.46 -5.05
C VAL A 114 -4.00 -1.79 -5.51
N LEU A 115 -4.58 -2.58 -4.59
CA LEU A 115 -5.21 -3.85 -4.96
C LEU A 115 -6.40 -3.64 -5.91
N GLY A 116 -7.23 -2.64 -5.64
CA GLY A 116 -8.34 -2.26 -6.52
C GLY A 116 -7.88 -1.91 -7.93
N LEU A 117 -6.81 -1.10 -8.05
CA LEU A 117 -6.21 -0.76 -9.35
C LEU A 117 -5.59 -1.97 -10.04
N PHE A 118 -4.96 -2.88 -9.29
CA PHE A 118 -4.40 -4.10 -9.85
C PHE A 118 -5.48 -5.02 -10.42
N LEU A 119 -6.59 -5.21 -9.69
CA LEU A 119 -7.72 -6.00 -10.18
C LEU A 119 -8.35 -5.36 -11.41
N LEU A 120 -8.46 -4.04 -11.45
CA LEU A 120 -8.95 -3.31 -12.63
C LEU A 120 -8.00 -3.52 -13.82
N GLY A 121 -6.69 -3.37 -13.61
CA GLY A 121 -5.68 -3.63 -14.64
C GLY A 121 -5.70 -5.07 -15.13
N PHE A 122 -5.86 -6.03 -14.21
CA PHE A 122 -5.99 -7.45 -14.54
C PHE A 122 -7.23 -7.74 -15.39
N TYR A 123 -8.38 -7.12 -15.07
CA TYR A 123 -9.60 -7.19 -15.88
C TYR A 123 -9.39 -6.64 -17.30
N ILE A 124 -8.78 -5.46 -17.41
CA ILE A 124 -8.48 -4.81 -18.70
C ILE A 124 -7.55 -5.68 -19.55
N GLY A 125 -6.49 -6.23 -18.93
CA GLY A 125 -5.56 -7.14 -19.58
C GLY A 125 -6.23 -8.44 -20.05
N ARG A 126 -7.08 -9.04 -19.18
CA ARG A 126 -7.83 -10.26 -19.52
C ARG A 126 -8.80 -10.05 -20.68
N LYS A 127 -9.42 -8.88 -20.79
CA LYS A 127 -10.31 -8.52 -21.91
C LYS A 127 -9.57 -8.08 -23.16
N GLN A 128 -8.25 -7.97 -23.09
CA GLN A 128 -7.42 -7.50 -24.22
C GLN A 128 -7.94 -6.18 -24.84
N ILE A 129 -8.46 -5.27 -23.99
CA ILE A 129 -9.12 -4.03 -24.45
C ILE A 129 -8.15 -3.21 -25.30
N TYR A 130 -6.88 -3.17 -24.94
CA TYR A 130 -5.84 -2.44 -25.68
C TYR A 130 -5.26 -3.24 -26.87
N ALA A 131 -5.35 -4.57 -26.87
CA ALA A 131 -4.86 -5.39 -27.98
C ALA A 131 -5.80 -5.34 -29.19
N ASN A 132 -7.11 -5.18 -28.95
CA ASN A 132 -8.15 -5.10 -29.99
C ASN A 132 -8.74 -3.69 -30.08
N LEU A 133 -7.91 -2.69 -30.37
CA LEU A 133 -8.30 -1.27 -30.45
C LEU A 133 -9.40 -1.03 -31.47
N GLU A 134 -9.40 -1.72 -32.61
CA GLU A 134 -10.42 -1.57 -33.64
C GLU A 134 -11.79 -2.06 -33.19
N ALA A 135 -11.86 -3.22 -32.54
CA ALA A 135 -13.11 -3.77 -32.00
C ALA A 135 -13.65 -2.91 -30.85
N ASN A 136 -12.78 -2.30 -30.06
CA ASN A 136 -13.13 -1.48 -28.90
C ASN A 136 -13.15 0.04 -29.19
N ARG A 137 -13.03 0.43 -30.47
CA ARG A 137 -12.98 1.83 -30.89
C ARG A 137 -14.18 2.65 -30.43
N MET A 138 -15.37 2.02 -30.34
CA MET A 138 -16.57 2.68 -29.84
C MET A 138 -16.48 3.01 -28.34
N LEU A 139 -15.85 2.16 -27.52
CA LEU A 139 -15.63 2.40 -26.08
C LEU A 139 -14.60 3.50 -25.85
N LEU A 140 -13.58 3.56 -26.71
CA LEU A 140 -12.48 4.52 -26.59
C LEU A 140 -12.78 5.89 -27.23
N LYS A 141 -13.73 5.96 -28.16
CA LYS A 141 -14.06 7.18 -28.93
C LYS A 141 -15.28 7.93 -28.42
N LYS A 142 -15.90 7.47 -27.32
CA LYS A 142 -17.02 8.17 -26.72
C LYS A 142 -16.52 9.37 -25.90
N ARG A 143 -16.33 10.45 -26.61
CA ARG A 143 -16.24 11.81 -26.07
C ARG A 143 -17.44 12.56 -26.54
#